data_2f1c49c508bcdd5cad900d2c4889e1b2
#
_entry.id   2f1c49c508bcdd5cad900d2c4889e1b2
#
_cell.length_a   1.000
_cell.length_b   1.000
_cell.length_c   1.000
_cell.angle_alpha   90.00
_cell.angle_beta   90.00
_cell.angle_gamma   90.00
#
_symmetry.space_group_name_H-M   'P 1'
#
loop_
_entity.id
_entity.type
_entity.pdbx_description
1 polymer ?
#
loop_
_entity_poly.entity_id
_entity_poly.type
_entity_poly.pdbx_seq_one_letter_code
_entity_poly.pdbx_strand_id
1 'polypeptide(L)'
;AVKWFRGERPAASGFEVPLLLMFGAAAASLIYTEDFPSTVRAFLVLASYLVFFYMLIDVLRDRRRAEVFLFFLLGCAHLTAYFGVQEFVFLCQRPLVPADKLLLDTNDSLYYVLMKRRVTSLIGWPNSLAGFLMLFLPFSLLSIFAFRKIWVKVVLTFVFLAVLACFVFTFSFLGWLSFIVATLMMAPFFI
;
A
#
# COMPACT_ATOMS: atom_id res chain seq x y z
N ALA A 1 -0.70 0.39 -23.54
CA ALA A 1 -1.36 -0.70 -24.29
C ALA A 1 -1.44 -0.40 -25.79
N VAL A 2 -1.91 0.81 -26.19
CA VAL A 2 -2.13 1.16 -27.62
C VAL A 2 -0.83 1.16 -28.43
N LYS A 3 0.30 1.54 -27.83
CA LYS A 3 1.60 1.58 -28.52
C LYS A 3 2.20 0.18 -28.76
N TRP A 4 1.99 -0.74 -27.86
CA TRP A 4 2.38 -2.15 -28.02
C TRP A 4 1.72 -2.78 -29.25
N PHE A 5 0.43 -2.49 -29.47
CA PHE A 5 -0.28 -2.95 -30.67
C PHE A 5 0.19 -2.25 -31.96
N ARG A 6 0.90 -1.12 -31.87
CA ARG A 6 1.51 -0.41 -33.02
C ARG A 6 2.95 -0.82 -33.31
N GLY A 7 3.50 -1.82 -32.61
CA GLY A 7 4.88 -2.27 -32.81
C GLY A 7 5.95 -1.29 -32.32
N GLU A 8 5.58 -0.26 -31.56
CA GLU A 8 6.53 0.66 -30.94
C GLU A 8 7.25 -0.04 -29.78
N ARG A 9 8.58 0.12 -29.69
CA ARG A 9 9.37 -0.49 -28.62
C ARG A 9 8.91 0.05 -27.25
N PRO A 10 8.76 -0.84 -26.24
CA PRO A 10 8.46 -0.40 -24.88
C PRO A 10 9.55 0.54 -24.38
N ALA A 11 9.17 1.47 -23.53
CA ALA A 11 10.11 2.39 -22.92
C ALA A 11 11.12 1.63 -22.06
N ALA A 12 12.40 1.83 -22.31
CA ALA A 12 13.44 1.37 -21.41
C ALA A 12 13.23 2.03 -20.03
N SER A 13 13.10 1.23 -18.98
CA SER A 13 12.91 1.69 -17.59
C SER A 13 14.22 1.81 -16.83
N GLY A 14 15.29 1.17 -17.33
CA GLY A 14 16.54 0.97 -16.61
C GLY A 14 16.48 -0.18 -15.59
N PHE A 15 15.31 -0.76 -15.36
CA PHE A 15 15.10 -1.88 -14.42
C PHE A 15 14.96 -3.24 -15.11
N GLU A 16 15.22 -3.32 -16.44
CA GLU A 16 15.03 -4.54 -17.22
C GLU A 16 15.87 -5.71 -16.67
N VAL A 17 17.14 -5.45 -16.35
CA VAL A 17 18.05 -6.50 -15.87
C VAL A 17 17.62 -7.04 -14.50
N PRO A 18 17.38 -6.21 -13.46
CA PRO A 18 16.85 -6.69 -12.19
C PRO A 18 15.53 -7.44 -12.32
N LEU A 19 14.61 -6.96 -13.16
CA LEU A 19 13.31 -7.59 -13.38
C LEU A 19 13.45 -8.95 -14.08
N LEU A 20 14.32 -9.06 -15.08
CA LEU A 20 14.60 -10.32 -15.76
C LEU A 20 15.26 -11.35 -14.82
N LEU A 21 16.19 -10.91 -13.96
CA LEU A 21 16.81 -11.78 -12.95
C LEU A 21 15.78 -12.29 -11.95
N MET A 22 14.92 -11.41 -11.44
CA MET A 22 13.83 -11.77 -10.51
C MET A 22 12.86 -12.75 -11.17
N PHE A 23 12.45 -12.49 -12.41
CA PHE A 23 11.55 -13.35 -13.16
C PHE A 23 12.19 -14.70 -13.51
N GLY A 24 13.47 -14.70 -13.88
CA GLY A 24 14.25 -15.92 -14.12
C GLY A 24 14.39 -16.78 -12.85
N ALA A 25 14.66 -16.18 -11.70
CA ALA A 25 14.70 -16.88 -10.43
C ALA A 25 13.34 -17.48 -10.05
N ALA A 26 12.25 -16.73 -10.26
CA ALA A 26 10.90 -17.23 -10.04
C ALA A 26 10.53 -18.36 -11.01
N ALA A 27 10.96 -18.30 -12.27
CA ALA A 27 10.78 -19.38 -13.24
C ALA A 27 11.57 -20.63 -12.85
N ALA A 28 12.81 -20.47 -12.38
CA ALA A 28 13.65 -21.57 -11.91
C ALA A 28 13.01 -22.26 -10.68
N SER A 29 12.33 -21.53 -9.81
CA SER A 29 11.63 -22.11 -8.65
C SER A 29 10.53 -23.11 -9.03
N LEU A 30 9.95 -23.01 -10.25
CA LEU A 30 8.96 -23.97 -10.75
C LEU A 30 9.54 -25.38 -10.94
N ILE A 31 10.87 -25.50 -11.10
CA ILE A 31 11.54 -26.79 -11.32
C ILE A 31 11.70 -27.55 -10.01
N TYR A 32 11.87 -26.84 -8.88
CA TYR A 32 12.21 -27.43 -7.58
C TYR A 32 11.04 -27.41 -6.57
N THR A 33 9.83 -27.06 -7.02
CA THR A 33 8.69 -26.92 -6.11
C THR A 33 8.02 -28.26 -5.83
N GLU A 34 7.64 -28.48 -4.54
CA GLU A 34 6.81 -29.61 -4.12
C GLU A 34 5.31 -29.33 -4.39
N ASP A 35 4.88 -28.07 -4.37
CA ASP A 35 3.50 -27.64 -4.66
C ASP A 35 3.45 -26.85 -5.99
N PHE A 36 3.42 -27.58 -7.08
CA PHE A 36 3.41 -26.99 -8.42
C PHE A 36 2.21 -26.06 -8.68
N PRO A 37 0.95 -26.38 -8.32
CA PRO A 37 -0.19 -25.50 -8.57
C PRO A 37 -0.09 -24.14 -7.89
N SER A 38 0.34 -24.10 -6.63
CA SER A 38 0.52 -22.85 -5.87
C SER A 38 1.67 -22.02 -6.43
N THR A 39 2.76 -22.67 -6.83
CA THR A 39 3.92 -21.97 -7.41
C THR A 39 3.60 -21.39 -8.79
N VAL A 40 2.86 -22.12 -9.63
CA VAL A 40 2.37 -21.58 -10.91
C VAL A 40 1.47 -20.37 -10.69
N ARG A 41 0.55 -20.42 -9.72
CA ARG A 41 -0.31 -19.29 -9.39
C ARG A 41 0.53 -18.07 -8.97
N ALA A 42 1.52 -18.25 -8.09
CA ALA A 42 2.42 -17.19 -7.65
C ALA A 42 3.22 -16.59 -8.83
N PHE A 43 3.70 -17.44 -9.73
CA PHE A 43 4.41 -17.02 -10.93
C PHE A 43 3.51 -16.20 -11.88
N LEU A 44 2.26 -16.62 -12.10
CA LEU A 44 1.31 -15.87 -12.93
C LEU A 44 0.96 -14.52 -12.33
N VAL A 45 0.84 -14.43 -10.99
CA VAL A 45 0.65 -13.18 -10.28
C VAL A 45 1.87 -12.26 -10.48
N LEU A 46 3.09 -12.78 -10.35
CA LEU A 46 4.31 -12.01 -10.61
C LEU A 46 4.38 -11.52 -12.06
N ALA A 47 4.02 -12.37 -13.03
CA ALA A 47 3.96 -12.00 -14.44
C ALA A 47 2.94 -10.87 -14.68
N SER A 48 1.78 -10.92 -14.04
CA SER A 48 0.76 -9.87 -14.14
C SER A 48 1.26 -8.54 -13.56
N TYR A 49 2.02 -8.55 -12.46
CA TYR A 49 2.64 -7.35 -11.91
C TYR A 49 3.70 -6.75 -12.85
N LEU A 50 4.46 -7.59 -13.56
CA LEU A 50 5.43 -7.13 -14.54
C LEU A 50 4.72 -6.42 -15.72
N VAL A 51 3.65 -7.01 -16.25
CA VAL A 51 2.85 -6.40 -17.32
C VAL A 51 2.27 -5.07 -16.83
N PHE A 52 1.70 -5.05 -15.61
CA PHE A 52 1.15 -3.83 -15.01
C PHE A 52 2.22 -2.76 -14.82
N PHE A 53 3.43 -3.12 -14.40
CA PHE A 53 4.55 -2.19 -14.24
C PHE A 53 4.90 -1.48 -15.56
N TYR A 54 5.02 -2.22 -16.66
CA TYR A 54 5.28 -1.60 -17.96
C TYR A 54 4.13 -0.74 -18.48
N MET A 55 2.90 -1.17 -18.24
CA MET A 55 1.72 -0.33 -18.56
C MET A 55 1.75 0.97 -17.75
N LEU A 56 2.15 0.90 -16.48
CA LEU A 56 2.25 2.07 -15.61
C LEU A 56 3.33 3.05 -16.09
N ILE A 57 4.51 2.55 -16.49
CA ILE A 57 5.57 3.40 -17.08
C ILE A 57 5.05 4.16 -18.31
N ASP A 58 4.28 3.50 -19.18
CA ASP A 58 3.73 4.15 -20.38
C ASP A 58 2.70 5.23 -20.03
N VAL A 59 1.89 5.00 -19.00
CA VAL A 59 0.94 6.00 -18.48
C VAL A 59 1.66 7.19 -17.84
N LEU A 60 2.70 6.93 -17.04
CA LEU A 60 3.43 7.97 -16.30
C LEU A 60 4.33 8.84 -17.20
N ARG A 61 4.60 8.44 -18.43
CA ARG A 61 5.33 9.25 -19.42
C ARG A 61 4.62 10.55 -19.82
N ASP A 62 3.29 10.52 -19.87
CA ASP A 62 2.49 11.69 -20.18
C ASP A 62 2.08 12.36 -18.86
N ARG A 63 2.55 13.58 -18.63
CA ARG A 63 2.30 14.36 -17.42
C ARG A 63 0.82 14.43 -17.07
N ARG A 64 -0.04 14.70 -18.05
CA ARG A 64 -1.49 14.81 -17.83
C ARG A 64 -2.10 13.48 -17.39
N ARG A 65 -1.68 12.37 -18.01
CA ARG A 65 -2.16 11.03 -17.62
C ARG A 65 -1.63 10.62 -16.25
N ALA A 66 -0.38 10.96 -15.96
CA ALA A 66 0.22 10.74 -14.65
C ALA A 66 -0.52 11.49 -13.53
N GLU A 67 -0.85 12.77 -13.77
CA GLU A 67 -1.64 13.58 -12.82
C GLU A 67 -3.02 12.95 -12.57
N VAL A 68 -3.76 12.59 -13.62
CA VAL A 68 -5.07 11.93 -13.49
C VAL A 68 -4.97 10.60 -12.76
N PHE A 69 -3.96 9.80 -13.08
CA PHE A 69 -3.73 8.50 -12.43
C PHE A 69 -3.40 8.66 -10.95
N LEU A 70 -2.54 9.62 -10.60
CA LEU A 70 -2.20 9.92 -9.20
C LEU A 70 -3.42 10.41 -8.42
N PHE A 71 -4.26 11.28 -9.00
CA PHE A 71 -5.50 11.71 -8.36
C PHE A 71 -6.47 10.55 -8.13
N PHE A 72 -6.60 9.65 -9.11
CA PHE A 72 -7.41 8.45 -8.95
C PHE A 72 -6.90 7.54 -7.82
N LEU A 73 -5.59 7.29 -7.79
CA LEU A 73 -4.96 6.48 -6.74
C LEU A 73 -5.10 7.13 -5.36
N LEU A 74 -4.90 8.44 -5.26
CA LEU A 74 -5.16 9.17 -4.01
C LEU A 74 -6.61 9.03 -3.59
N GLY A 75 -7.56 9.15 -4.50
CA GLY A 75 -8.99 8.91 -4.23
C GLY A 75 -9.25 7.50 -3.67
N CYS A 76 -8.66 6.48 -4.28
CA CYS A 76 -8.75 5.10 -3.79
C CYS A 76 -8.13 4.94 -2.38
N ALA A 77 -6.98 5.55 -2.13
CA ALA A 77 -6.34 5.52 -0.81
C ALA A 77 -7.21 6.18 0.27
N HIS A 78 -7.84 7.31 -0.06
CA HIS A 78 -8.75 8.00 0.85
C HIS A 78 -10.02 7.21 1.13
N LEU A 79 -10.62 6.61 0.11
CA LEU A 79 -11.78 5.75 0.27
C LEU A 79 -11.45 4.55 1.15
N THR A 80 -10.31 3.91 0.91
CA THR A 80 -9.81 2.80 1.74
C THR A 80 -9.55 3.24 3.18
N ALA A 81 -8.97 4.43 3.39
CA ALA A 81 -8.73 4.98 4.72
C ALA A 81 -10.05 5.31 5.45
N TYR A 82 -11.03 5.85 4.76
CA TYR A 82 -12.36 6.13 5.32
C TYR A 82 -13.01 4.85 5.86
N PHE A 83 -13.06 3.78 5.06
CA PHE A 83 -13.60 2.50 5.51
C PHE A 83 -12.78 1.90 6.65
N GLY A 84 -11.45 2.05 6.62
CA GLY A 84 -10.59 1.59 7.70
C GLY A 84 -10.84 2.32 9.02
N VAL A 85 -11.04 3.63 9.01
CA VAL A 85 -11.40 4.40 10.21
C VAL A 85 -12.79 3.98 10.73
N GLN A 86 -13.77 3.79 9.84
CA GLN A 86 -15.09 3.29 10.24
C GLN A 86 -14.99 1.88 10.87
N GLU A 87 -14.22 0.99 10.28
CA GLU A 87 -13.99 -0.36 10.83
C GLU A 87 -13.37 -0.26 12.22
N PHE A 88 -12.39 0.62 12.43
CA PHE A 88 -11.77 0.81 13.74
C PHE A 88 -12.79 1.29 14.78
N VAL A 89 -13.59 2.29 14.47
CA VAL A 89 -14.64 2.80 15.37
C VAL A 89 -15.63 1.67 15.73
N PHE A 90 -16.04 0.88 14.74
CA PHE A 90 -16.93 -0.25 14.95
C PHE A 90 -16.29 -1.35 15.82
N LEU A 91 -15.01 -1.66 15.60
CA LEU A 91 -14.27 -2.61 16.43
C LEU A 91 -14.09 -2.12 17.87
N CYS A 92 -13.96 -0.80 18.07
CA CYS A 92 -13.90 -0.21 19.41
C CYS A 92 -15.23 -0.27 20.17
N GLN A 93 -16.36 -0.28 19.47
CA GLN A 93 -17.70 -0.37 20.07
C GLN A 93 -18.06 -1.80 20.46
N ARG A 94 -17.39 -2.82 19.92
CA ARG A 94 -17.64 -4.20 20.31
C ARG A 94 -17.09 -4.45 21.73
N PRO A 95 -17.88 -5.09 22.62
CA PRO A 95 -17.37 -5.48 23.92
C PRO A 95 -16.18 -6.41 23.72
N LEU A 96 -15.10 -6.10 24.42
CA LEU A 96 -13.97 -7.03 24.55
C LEU A 96 -14.51 -8.32 25.16
N VAL A 97 -13.97 -9.44 24.69
CA VAL A 97 -14.27 -10.81 25.19
C VAL A 97 -14.57 -10.79 26.68
N PRO A 98 -15.58 -11.53 27.17
CA PRO A 98 -15.97 -11.58 28.56
C PRO A 98 -14.78 -11.69 29.49
N ALA A 99 -14.79 -10.91 30.58
CA ALA A 99 -13.68 -10.77 31.53
C ALA A 99 -13.19 -12.10 32.13
N ASP A 100 -14.04 -13.13 32.12
CA ASP A 100 -13.75 -14.50 32.56
C ASP A 100 -12.73 -15.24 31.70
N LYS A 101 -12.54 -14.81 30.44
CA LYS A 101 -11.47 -15.33 29.54
C LYS A 101 -10.20 -14.48 29.52
N LEU A 102 -10.18 -13.36 30.26
CA LEU A 102 -9.07 -12.43 30.34
C LEU A 102 -8.08 -12.77 31.46
N LEU A 103 -8.25 -13.89 32.16
CA LEU A 103 -7.37 -14.34 33.25
C LEU A 103 -6.04 -14.93 32.74
N LEU A 104 -5.73 -14.80 31.46
CA LEU A 104 -4.42 -15.06 30.92
C LEU A 104 -3.56 -13.80 31.09
N ASP A 105 -2.44 -13.97 31.67
CA ASP A 105 -1.32 -13.09 31.99
C ASP A 105 -1.41 -11.64 31.46
N THR A 106 -1.32 -10.66 32.33
CA THR A 106 -1.60 -9.23 32.07
C THR A 106 -0.80 -8.60 30.93
N ASN A 107 0.35 -9.12 30.55
CA ASN A 107 1.16 -8.64 29.44
C ASN A 107 0.67 -9.14 28.08
N ASP A 108 0.15 -10.37 28.01
CA ASP A 108 -0.40 -10.93 26.76
C ASP A 108 -1.78 -10.37 26.42
N SER A 109 -2.53 -9.88 27.41
CA SER A 109 -3.89 -9.39 27.20
C SER A 109 -3.94 -8.12 26.33
N LEU A 110 -3.03 -7.15 26.54
CA LEU A 110 -3.01 -5.90 25.78
C LEU A 110 -2.60 -6.17 24.30
N TYR A 111 -1.57 -6.98 24.10
CA TYR A 111 -1.13 -7.39 22.76
C TYR A 111 -2.26 -8.12 22.01
N TYR A 112 -2.95 -9.04 22.65
CA TYR A 112 -4.06 -9.77 22.04
C TYR A 112 -5.25 -8.87 21.67
N VAL A 113 -5.56 -7.89 22.52
CA VAL A 113 -6.61 -6.89 22.27
C VAL A 113 -6.25 -6.02 21.07
N LEU A 114 -5.01 -5.52 21.00
CA LEU A 114 -4.53 -4.70 19.90
C LEU A 114 -4.53 -5.51 18.59
N MET A 115 -4.07 -6.77 18.62
CA MET A 115 -4.03 -7.62 17.43
C MET A 115 -5.42 -7.97 16.89
N LYS A 116 -6.44 -8.11 17.75
CA LYS A 116 -7.84 -8.31 17.32
C LYS A 116 -8.52 -7.06 16.77
N ARG A 117 -8.00 -5.87 17.11
CA ARG A 117 -8.54 -4.58 16.64
C ARG A 117 -7.79 -4.01 15.43
N ARG A 118 -6.96 -4.82 14.78
CA ARG A 118 -6.26 -4.42 13.57
C ARG A 118 -7.25 -4.16 12.44
N VAL A 119 -7.11 -3.01 11.82
CA VAL A 119 -7.92 -2.61 10.68
C VAL A 119 -7.44 -3.33 9.42
N THR A 120 -8.37 -3.84 8.66
CA THR A 120 -8.15 -4.53 7.38
C THR A 120 -8.69 -3.75 6.19
N SER A 121 -9.72 -2.93 6.42
CA SER A 121 -10.44 -2.14 5.44
C SER A 121 -10.85 -3.00 4.22
N LEU A 122 -10.84 -2.41 3.03
CA LEU A 122 -11.20 -3.09 1.77
C LEU A 122 -10.16 -4.11 1.29
N ILE A 123 -8.95 -4.10 1.86
CA ILE A 123 -7.84 -4.98 1.41
C ILE A 123 -7.88 -6.35 2.09
N GLY A 124 -8.53 -6.44 3.25
CA GLY A 124 -8.74 -7.68 3.99
C GLY A 124 -7.54 -8.14 4.85
N TRP A 125 -6.33 -7.58 4.66
CA TRP A 125 -5.12 -7.91 5.42
C TRP A 125 -4.44 -6.66 5.98
N PRO A 126 -4.20 -6.55 7.31
CA PRO A 126 -3.65 -5.35 7.92
C PRO A 126 -2.28 -4.95 7.38
N ASN A 127 -1.39 -5.93 7.15
CA ASN A 127 -0.05 -5.67 6.63
C ASN A 127 -0.07 -5.18 5.17
N SER A 128 -0.96 -5.74 4.33
CA SER A 128 -1.15 -5.29 2.96
C SER A 128 -1.77 -3.89 2.91
N LEU A 129 -2.71 -3.60 3.82
CA LEU A 129 -3.28 -2.27 3.99
C LEU A 129 -2.19 -1.26 4.39
N ALA A 130 -1.33 -1.61 5.36
CA ALA A 130 -0.22 -0.75 5.77
C ALA A 130 0.73 -0.45 4.60
N GLY A 131 1.12 -1.47 3.83
CA GLY A 131 1.97 -1.32 2.64
C GLY A 131 1.33 -0.43 1.58
N PHE A 132 0.03 -0.59 1.34
CA PHE A 132 -0.72 0.25 0.41
C PHE A 132 -0.77 1.71 0.89
N LEU A 133 -1.17 1.97 2.13
CA LEU A 133 -1.28 3.33 2.66
C LEU A 133 0.08 4.02 2.76
N MET A 134 1.16 3.28 3.07
CA MET A 134 2.51 3.81 3.12
C MET A 134 2.95 4.43 1.79
N LEU A 135 2.54 3.87 0.65
CA LEU A 135 2.86 4.43 -0.67
C LEU A 135 2.19 5.79 -0.88
N PHE A 136 1.00 6.01 -0.31
CA PHE A 136 0.22 7.22 -0.55
C PHE A 136 0.40 8.31 0.50
N LEU A 137 0.91 7.99 1.69
CA LEU A 137 1.15 8.97 2.75
C LEU A 137 2.04 10.15 2.29
N PRO A 138 3.20 9.93 1.64
CA PRO A 138 4.02 11.04 1.15
C PRO A 138 3.30 11.91 0.12
N PHE A 139 2.56 11.28 -0.81
CA PHE A 139 1.81 12.03 -1.83
C PHE A 139 0.64 12.81 -1.23
N SER A 140 -0.05 12.26 -0.24
CA SER A 140 -1.11 12.96 0.50
C SER A 140 -0.55 14.17 1.25
N LEU A 141 0.62 14.05 1.86
CA LEU A 141 1.31 15.14 2.53
C LEU A 141 1.74 16.24 1.52
N LEU A 142 2.40 15.86 0.43
CA LEU A 142 2.84 16.79 -0.61
C LEU A 142 1.68 17.54 -1.25
N SER A 143 0.52 16.90 -1.39
CA SER A 143 -0.67 17.54 -1.96
C SER A 143 -1.12 18.77 -1.16
N ILE A 144 -0.93 18.77 0.18
CA ILE A 144 -1.25 19.93 1.04
C ILE A 144 -0.41 21.16 0.64
N PHE A 145 0.85 20.95 0.29
CA PHE A 145 1.76 22.05 -0.09
C PHE A 145 1.58 22.50 -1.54
N ALA A 146 1.07 21.61 -2.42
CA ALA A 146 0.87 21.91 -3.84
C ALA A 146 -0.22 22.95 -4.09
N PHE A 147 -1.22 23.09 -3.20
CA PHE A 147 -2.33 24.01 -3.39
C PHE A 147 -2.13 25.33 -2.61
N ARG A 148 -2.50 26.46 -3.22
CA ARG A 148 -2.39 27.79 -2.60
C ARG A 148 -3.60 28.16 -1.75
N LYS A 149 -4.80 27.65 -2.09
CA LYS A 149 -6.06 28.02 -1.41
C LYS A 149 -6.12 27.36 -0.02
N ILE A 150 -6.33 28.17 1.01
CA ILE A 150 -6.36 27.72 2.41
C ILE A 150 -7.43 26.62 2.66
N TRP A 151 -8.61 26.80 2.12
CA TRP A 151 -9.69 25.82 2.27
C TRP A 151 -9.33 24.44 1.71
N VAL A 152 -8.63 24.40 0.57
CA VAL A 152 -8.15 23.15 -0.02
C VAL A 152 -7.11 22.51 0.88
N LYS A 153 -6.20 23.29 1.45
CA LYS A 153 -5.19 22.80 2.41
C LYS A 153 -5.86 22.17 3.64
N VAL A 154 -6.88 22.83 4.19
CA VAL A 154 -7.62 22.31 5.35
C VAL A 154 -8.24 20.96 5.04
N VAL A 155 -8.96 20.85 3.91
CA VAL A 155 -9.57 19.58 3.49
C VAL A 155 -8.52 18.50 3.29
N LEU A 156 -7.42 18.80 2.57
CA LEU A 156 -6.34 17.84 2.33
C LEU A 156 -5.63 17.43 3.62
N THR A 157 -5.53 18.32 4.62
CA THR A 157 -4.98 17.98 5.92
C THR A 157 -5.86 16.97 6.67
N PHE A 158 -7.19 17.18 6.69
CA PHE A 158 -8.11 16.20 7.27
C PHE A 158 -8.02 14.84 6.57
N VAL A 159 -7.92 14.88 5.27
CA VAL A 159 -7.77 13.69 4.43
C VAL A 159 -6.45 12.96 4.74
N PHE A 160 -5.34 13.68 4.82
CA PHE A 160 -4.05 13.13 5.24
C PHE A 160 -4.11 12.50 6.64
N LEU A 161 -4.74 13.20 7.60
CA LEU A 161 -4.90 12.69 8.96
C LEU A 161 -5.74 11.41 9.00
N ALA A 162 -6.76 11.28 8.17
CA ALA A 162 -7.56 10.06 8.05
C ALA A 162 -6.73 8.88 7.51
N VAL A 163 -5.89 9.11 6.47
CA VAL A 163 -4.98 8.10 5.93
C VAL A 163 -3.94 7.68 6.97
N LEU A 164 -3.36 8.66 7.68
CA LEU A 164 -2.39 8.43 8.74
C LEU A 164 -3.00 7.64 9.91
N ALA A 165 -4.19 8.03 10.36
CA ALA A 165 -4.91 7.32 11.43
C ALA A 165 -5.21 5.87 11.02
N CYS A 166 -5.72 5.64 9.81
CA CYS A 166 -5.96 4.31 9.29
C CYS A 166 -4.66 3.48 9.24
N PHE A 167 -3.55 4.08 8.80
CA PHE A 167 -2.23 3.43 8.77
C PHE A 167 -1.76 3.02 10.18
N VAL A 168 -1.92 3.90 11.17
CA VAL A 168 -1.60 3.60 12.57
C VAL A 168 -2.47 2.46 13.11
N PHE A 169 -3.77 2.46 12.80
CA PHE A 169 -4.72 1.43 13.25
C PHE A 169 -4.51 0.05 12.60
N THR A 170 -3.66 -0.06 11.57
CA THR A 170 -3.23 -1.38 11.07
C THR A 170 -2.40 -2.15 12.09
N PHE A 171 -1.80 -1.46 13.08
CA PHE A 171 -0.83 -2.03 14.03
C PHE A 171 0.25 -2.89 13.34
N SER A 172 0.70 -2.46 12.17
CA SER A 172 1.74 -3.13 11.38
C SER A 172 3.12 -2.57 11.75
N PHE A 173 3.83 -3.24 12.64
CA PHE A 173 5.18 -2.83 13.05
C PHE A 173 6.13 -2.69 11.86
N LEU A 174 6.13 -3.66 10.95
CA LEU A 174 6.96 -3.61 9.72
C LEU A 174 6.56 -2.45 8.81
N GLY A 175 5.26 -2.15 8.72
CA GLY A 175 4.76 -1.00 7.97
C GLY A 175 5.28 0.32 8.55
N TRP A 176 5.22 0.49 9.87
CA TRP A 176 5.70 1.69 10.55
C TRP A 176 7.22 1.87 10.39
N LEU A 177 7.98 0.79 10.61
CA LEU A 177 9.43 0.80 10.43
C LEU A 177 9.82 1.17 9.00
N SER A 178 9.18 0.55 8.01
CA SER A 178 9.43 0.82 6.60
C SER A 178 9.09 2.27 6.23
N PHE A 179 8.00 2.82 6.78
CA PHE A 179 7.62 4.22 6.57
C PHE A 179 8.67 5.20 7.14
N ILE A 180 9.16 4.93 8.35
CA ILE A 180 10.21 5.74 8.98
C ILE A 180 11.48 5.72 8.13
N VAL A 181 11.93 4.52 7.73
CA VAL A 181 13.14 4.36 6.89
C VAL A 181 12.96 5.09 5.55
N ALA A 182 11.82 4.90 4.87
CA ALA A 182 11.54 5.57 3.60
C ALA A 182 11.53 7.09 3.75
N THR A 183 10.93 7.62 4.82
CA THR A 183 10.88 9.06 5.09
C THR A 183 12.28 9.62 5.35
N LEU A 184 13.10 8.92 6.12
CA LEU A 184 14.50 9.33 6.39
C LEU A 184 15.35 9.30 5.11
N MET A 185 15.14 8.30 4.23
CA MET A 185 15.84 8.24 2.94
C MET A 185 15.41 9.34 1.97
N MET A 186 14.17 9.80 2.07
CA MET A 186 13.67 10.89 1.23
C MET A 186 14.04 12.28 1.76
N ALA A 187 14.31 12.44 3.05
CA ALA A 187 14.60 13.73 3.67
C ALA A 187 15.70 14.57 2.95
N PRO A 188 16.83 13.98 2.49
CA PRO A 188 17.86 14.74 1.76
C PRO A 188 17.40 15.37 0.44
N PHE A 189 16.31 14.88 -0.14
CA PHE A 189 15.76 15.40 -1.41
C PHE A 189 14.82 16.61 -1.21
N PHE A 190 14.47 16.93 0.05
CA PHE A 190 13.60 18.04 0.42
C PHE A 190 14.34 19.22 1.06
N ILE A 191 15.63 19.06 1.32
CA ILE A 191 16.53 20.10 1.81
C ILE A 191 17.36 20.66 0.66
#